data_0a7e54a022153ab3e2f45e25323e9187
#
_entry.id   0a7e54a022153ab3e2f45e25323e9187
#
_cell.length_a   1.000
_cell.length_b   1.000
_cell.length_c   1.000
_cell.angle_alpha   90.00
_cell.angle_beta   90.00
_cell.angle_gamma   90.00
#
_symmetry.space_group_name_H-M   'P 1'
#
loop_
_entity.id
_entity.type
_entity.pdbx_description
1 polymer ?
#
loop_
_entity_poly.entity_id
_entity_poly.type
_entity_poly.pdbx_seq_one_letter_code
_entity_poly.pdbx_strand_id
1 'polypeptide(L)'
;LLGRVDKDAWIASWYQDNKSSEQWRQEAAYEEALLRAAIENYTIGYRHNQSHFYSGINALTLMHLYRHLTNDFRYDREIAILSGAVRYAAEYATNPTELFWSKATLGDIEVLAGTPCSIKIAYQEAIVHSNKDWFALDSCRDQLILLKNLGFHPENVEMGIATFDRAMQKLNKPDDHWKPKKVFLFSGHMMDAPDRPIPRFPAEKVSTA
;
A
#
# COMPACT_ATOMS: atom_id res chain seq x y z
N LEU A 1 8.80 -7.40 -3.96
CA LEU A 1 9.51 -6.13 -4.14
C LEU A 1 9.12 -5.43 -5.46
N LEU A 2 9.08 -6.13 -6.61
CA LEU A 2 8.74 -5.51 -7.91
C LEU A 2 7.38 -4.81 -7.91
N GLY A 3 6.32 -5.47 -7.45
CA GLY A 3 4.99 -4.87 -7.39
C GLY A 3 4.93 -3.55 -6.61
N ARG A 4 5.77 -3.40 -5.55
CA ARG A 4 5.89 -2.14 -4.81
C ARG A 4 6.54 -1.06 -5.68
N VAL A 5 7.62 -1.39 -6.37
CA VAL A 5 8.34 -0.46 -7.27
C VAL A 5 7.40 0.03 -8.38
N ASP A 6 6.66 -0.89 -9.01
CA ASP A 6 5.73 -0.53 -10.07
C ASP A 6 4.56 0.31 -9.58
N LYS A 7 4.02 0.01 -8.38
CA LYS A 7 2.99 0.83 -7.75
C LYS A 7 3.51 2.24 -7.46
N ASP A 8 4.72 2.36 -6.92
CA ASP A 8 5.33 3.65 -6.61
C ASP A 8 5.63 4.43 -7.92
N ALA A 9 6.07 3.74 -8.98
CA ALA A 9 6.25 4.34 -10.31
C ALA A 9 4.92 4.84 -10.90
N TRP A 10 3.84 4.04 -10.81
CA TRP A 10 2.52 4.47 -11.23
C TRP A 10 2.06 5.70 -10.45
N ILE A 11 2.18 5.73 -9.13
CA ILE A 11 1.82 6.90 -8.32
C ILE A 11 2.63 8.13 -8.74
N ALA A 12 3.94 7.99 -8.92
CA ALA A 12 4.82 9.08 -9.30
C ALA A 12 4.52 9.65 -10.70
N SER A 13 3.92 8.85 -11.61
CA SER A 13 3.60 9.29 -12.96
C SER A 13 2.47 10.32 -13.01
N TRP A 14 1.54 10.29 -12.07
CA TRP A 14 0.35 11.14 -12.07
C TRP A 14 0.22 12.08 -10.86
N TYR A 15 0.81 11.73 -9.71
CA TYR A 15 0.67 12.54 -8.50
C TYR A 15 1.52 13.81 -8.57
N GLN A 16 0.88 14.98 -8.50
CA GLN A 16 1.50 16.30 -8.47
C GLN A 16 0.68 17.21 -7.55
N ASP A 17 1.35 17.94 -6.65
CA ASP A 17 0.72 18.74 -5.60
C ASP A 17 -0.21 19.88 -6.11
N ASN A 18 -0.01 20.32 -7.36
CA ASN A 18 -0.75 21.43 -7.97
C ASN A 18 -2.00 21.01 -8.77
N LYS A 19 -2.38 19.73 -8.74
CA LYS A 19 -3.52 19.19 -9.50
C LYS A 19 -4.71 18.89 -8.59
N SER A 20 -5.91 18.95 -9.16
CA SER A 20 -7.15 18.54 -8.49
C SER A 20 -7.30 17.02 -8.48
N SER A 21 -8.15 16.50 -7.57
CA SER A 21 -8.48 15.06 -7.53
C SER A 21 -9.05 14.54 -8.85
N GLU A 22 -9.78 15.37 -9.60
CA GLU A 22 -10.30 15.00 -10.93
C GLU A 22 -9.16 14.81 -11.93
N GLN A 23 -8.17 15.72 -11.94
CA GLN A 23 -6.99 15.60 -12.79
C GLN A 23 -6.16 14.40 -12.41
N TRP A 24 -5.97 14.13 -11.10
CA TRP A 24 -5.28 12.90 -10.65
C TRP A 24 -5.99 11.63 -11.15
N ARG A 25 -7.32 11.56 -11.09
CA ARG A 25 -8.08 10.40 -11.58
C ARG A 25 -7.88 10.18 -13.08
N GLN A 26 -7.96 11.25 -13.87
CA GLN A 26 -7.80 11.18 -15.33
C GLN A 26 -6.39 10.71 -15.71
N GLU A 27 -5.36 11.25 -15.05
CA GLU A 27 -3.98 10.87 -15.32
C GLU A 27 -3.65 9.47 -14.79
N ALA A 28 -4.14 9.11 -13.60
CA ALA A 28 -3.98 7.77 -13.06
C ALA A 28 -4.64 6.70 -13.97
N ALA A 29 -5.78 7.04 -14.59
CA ALA A 29 -6.43 6.19 -15.59
C ALA A 29 -5.63 6.14 -16.91
N TYR A 30 -5.04 7.25 -17.34
CA TYR A 30 -4.21 7.30 -18.55
C TYR A 30 -2.96 6.40 -18.41
N GLU A 31 -2.36 6.36 -17.22
CA GLU A 31 -1.20 5.53 -16.89
C GLU A 31 -1.56 4.07 -16.55
N GLU A 32 -2.63 3.54 -17.16
CA GLU A 32 -3.14 2.20 -16.88
C GLU A 32 -2.11 1.08 -17.12
N ALA A 33 -1.15 1.28 -18.02
CA ALA A 33 -0.13 0.30 -18.30
C ALA A 33 0.79 0.04 -17.09
N LEU A 34 1.19 1.09 -16.38
CA LEU A 34 1.96 1.00 -15.14
C LEU A 34 1.12 0.36 -14.01
N LEU A 35 -0.15 0.74 -13.92
CA LEU A 35 -1.07 0.14 -12.95
C LEU A 35 -1.23 -1.37 -13.17
N ARG A 36 -1.36 -1.82 -14.43
CA ARG A 36 -1.44 -3.24 -14.78
C ARG A 36 -0.14 -4.00 -14.46
N ALA A 37 1.01 -3.38 -14.71
CA ALA A 37 2.30 -3.99 -14.34
C ALA A 37 2.39 -4.21 -12.81
N ALA A 38 1.95 -3.23 -12.01
CA ALA A 38 1.90 -3.35 -10.56
C ALA A 38 0.95 -4.48 -10.13
N ILE A 39 -0.26 -4.55 -10.71
CA ILE A 39 -1.23 -5.63 -10.45
C ILE A 39 -0.61 -6.99 -10.74
N GLU A 40 0.03 -7.15 -11.91
CA GLU A 40 0.62 -8.41 -12.33
C GLU A 40 1.73 -8.85 -11.36
N ASN A 41 2.67 -7.97 -11.03
CA ASN A 41 3.78 -8.31 -10.16
C ASN A 41 3.36 -8.62 -8.71
N TYR A 42 2.35 -7.92 -8.17
CA TYR A 42 1.77 -8.29 -6.88
C TYR A 42 1.02 -9.63 -6.94
N THR A 43 0.31 -9.90 -8.03
CA THR A 43 -0.41 -11.16 -8.24
C THR A 43 0.57 -12.33 -8.36
N ILE A 44 1.67 -12.17 -9.09
CA ILE A 44 2.75 -13.16 -9.17
C ILE A 44 3.33 -13.41 -7.79
N GLY A 45 3.65 -12.35 -7.02
CA GLY A 45 4.16 -12.48 -5.66
C GLY A 45 3.21 -13.26 -4.74
N TYR A 46 1.92 -13.00 -4.81
CA TYR A 46 0.91 -13.72 -4.03
C TYR A 46 0.76 -15.19 -4.49
N ARG A 47 0.81 -15.46 -5.79
CA ARG A 47 0.76 -16.85 -6.32
C ARG A 47 1.96 -17.68 -5.86
N HIS A 48 3.13 -17.08 -5.71
CA HIS A 48 4.32 -17.77 -5.19
C HIS A 48 4.21 -18.09 -3.69
N ASN A 49 3.54 -17.23 -2.93
CA ASN A 49 3.31 -17.45 -1.50
C ASN A 49 1.93 -16.91 -1.10
N GLN A 50 0.95 -17.81 -1.05
CA GLN A 50 -0.44 -17.47 -0.74
C GLN A 50 -0.68 -17.08 0.73
N SER A 51 0.29 -17.33 1.62
CA SER A 51 0.25 -16.79 2.98
C SER A 51 0.72 -15.33 3.06
N HIS A 52 1.31 -14.80 1.98
CA HIS A 52 1.81 -13.42 1.95
C HIS A 52 0.68 -12.44 1.62
N PHE A 53 -0.23 -12.25 2.59
CA PHE A 53 -1.42 -11.40 2.46
C PHE A 53 -1.10 -9.96 2.00
N TYR A 54 0.09 -9.43 2.31
CA TYR A 54 0.54 -8.12 1.83
C TYR A 54 0.53 -8.01 0.28
N SER A 55 1.07 -9.00 -0.42
CA SER A 55 1.01 -9.01 -1.89
C SER A 55 -0.42 -9.16 -2.39
N GLY A 56 -1.20 -10.02 -1.73
CA GLY A 56 -2.60 -10.25 -2.09
C GLY A 56 -3.47 -9.00 -1.95
N ILE A 57 -3.38 -8.29 -0.81
CA ILE A 57 -4.19 -7.09 -0.60
C ILE A 57 -3.78 -5.94 -1.55
N ASN A 58 -2.48 -5.77 -1.84
CA ASN A 58 -2.06 -4.77 -2.81
C ASN A 58 -2.57 -5.09 -4.22
N ALA A 59 -2.48 -6.36 -4.66
CA ALA A 59 -3.06 -6.78 -5.94
C ALA A 59 -4.55 -6.49 -5.99
N LEU A 60 -5.29 -6.90 -4.96
CA LEU A 60 -6.74 -6.71 -4.86
C LEU A 60 -7.13 -5.22 -4.89
N THR A 61 -6.46 -4.39 -4.11
CA THR A 61 -6.70 -2.93 -4.07
C THR A 61 -6.47 -2.30 -5.43
N LEU A 62 -5.37 -2.64 -6.11
CA LEU A 62 -5.06 -2.09 -7.43
C LEU A 62 -6.03 -2.58 -8.51
N MET A 63 -6.54 -3.82 -8.44
CA MET A 63 -7.60 -4.31 -9.33
C MET A 63 -8.91 -3.54 -9.15
N HIS A 64 -9.31 -3.26 -7.91
CA HIS A 64 -10.48 -2.42 -7.63
C HIS A 64 -10.28 -0.99 -8.13
N LEU A 65 -9.09 -0.40 -7.94
CA LEU A 65 -8.74 0.91 -8.48
C LEU A 65 -8.76 0.91 -10.00
N TYR A 66 -8.21 -0.12 -10.64
CA TYR A 66 -8.25 -0.24 -12.10
C TYR A 66 -9.69 -0.17 -12.61
N ARG A 67 -10.58 -0.99 -12.04
CA ARG A 67 -12.01 -0.96 -12.40
C ARG A 67 -12.65 0.40 -12.16
N HIS A 68 -12.35 1.04 -11.03
CA HIS A 68 -12.88 2.37 -10.68
C HIS A 68 -12.44 3.46 -11.65
N LEU A 69 -11.17 3.45 -12.06
CA LEU A 69 -10.56 4.47 -12.91
C LEU A 69 -10.91 4.32 -14.39
N THR A 70 -10.97 3.07 -14.88
CA THR A 70 -11.10 2.77 -16.31
C THR A 70 -12.49 2.30 -16.71
N ASN A 71 -13.34 1.93 -15.75
CA ASN A 71 -14.62 1.25 -15.97
C ASN A 71 -14.47 -0.06 -16.79
N ASP A 72 -13.32 -0.72 -16.69
CA ASP A 72 -13.02 -2.00 -17.32
C ASP A 72 -13.07 -3.12 -16.25
N PHE A 73 -13.85 -4.15 -16.53
CA PHE A 73 -14.20 -5.23 -15.60
C PHE A 73 -13.33 -6.48 -15.78
N ARG A 74 -12.20 -6.38 -16.48
CA ARG A 74 -11.33 -7.53 -16.80
C ARG A 74 -10.82 -8.31 -15.59
N TYR A 75 -10.73 -7.68 -14.42
CA TYR A 75 -10.27 -8.31 -13.19
C TYR A 75 -11.38 -8.79 -12.26
N ASP A 76 -12.66 -8.72 -12.64
CA ASP A 76 -13.77 -9.07 -11.75
C ASP A 76 -13.69 -10.51 -11.25
N ARG A 77 -13.28 -11.45 -12.12
CA ARG A 77 -13.08 -12.84 -11.74
C ARG A 77 -11.95 -12.99 -10.71
N GLU A 78 -10.82 -12.32 -10.95
CA GLU A 78 -9.66 -12.32 -10.04
C GLU A 78 -10.00 -11.66 -8.71
N ILE A 79 -10.72 -10.55 -8.71
CA ILE A 79 -11.22 -9.87 -7.52
C ILE A 79 -12.07 -10.85 -6.69
N ALA A 80 -13.01 -11.54 -7.29
CA ALA A 80 -13.87 -12.49 -6.58
C ALA A 80 -13.08 -13.63 -5.92
N ILE A 81 -12.04 -14.15 -6.61
CA ILE A 81 -11.20 -15.23 -6.10
C ILE A 81 -10.27 -14.72 -5.00
N LEU A 82 -9.56 -13.60 -5.26
CA LEU A 82 -8.55 -13.06 -4.35
C LEU A 82 -9.16 -12.54 -3.06
N SER A 83 -10.36 -11.96 -3.08
CA SER A 83 -11.01 -11.43 -1.89
C SER A 83 -11.14 -12.48 -0.79
N GLY A 84 -11.59 -13.69 -1.12
CA GLY A 84 -11.69 -14.80 -0.17
C GLY A 84 -10.32 -15.34 0.24
N ALA A 85 -9.41 -15.50 -0.71
CA ALA A 85 -8.09 -16.08 -0.46
C ALA A 85 -7.22 -15.17 0.41
N VAL A 86 -7.21 -13.86 0.15
CA VAL A 86 -6.45 -12.88 0.95
C VAL A 86 -7.06 -12.73 2.34
N ARG A 87 -8.40 -12.73 2.45
CA ARG A 87 -9.09 -12.73 3.74
C ARG A 87 -8.68 -13.95 4.56
N TYR A 88 -8.72 -15.13 3.99
CA TYR A 88 -8.30 -16.36 4.67
C TYR A 88 -6.83 -16.28 5.12
N ALA A 89 -5.92 -15.88 4.24
CA ALA A 89 -4.51 -15.75 4.58
C ALA A 89 -4.25 -14.77 5.74
N ALA A 90 -4.95 -13.63 5.76
CA ALA A 90 -4.84 -12.63 6.82
C ALA A 90 -5.47 -13.11 8.13
N GLU A 91 -6.63 -13.77 8.06
CA GLU A 91 -7.37 -14.22 9.25
C GLU A 91 -6.62 -15.31 10.02
N TYR A 92 -5.94 -16.21 9.30
CA TYR A 92 -5.19 -17.33 9.85
C TYR A 92 -3.67 -17.10 9.91
N ALA A 93 -3.22 -15.84 9.78
CA ALA A 93 -1.82 -15.51 9.99
C ALA A 93 -1.39 -15.82 11.44
N THR A 94 -0.33 -16.63 11.57
CA THR A 94 0.13 -17.12 12.88
C THR A 94 1.34 -16.39 13.43
N ASN A 95 1.99 -15.56 12.61
CA ASN A 95 3.17 -14.81 13.01
C ASN A 95 2.79 -13.60 13.91
N PRO A 96 3.16 -13.58 15.20
CA PRO A 96 2.82 -12.49 16.09
C PRO A 96 3.35 -11.13 15.66
N THR A 97 4.48 -11.09 14.93
CA THR A 97 5.08 -9.83 14.44
C THR A 97 4.29 -9.23 13.27
N GLU A 98 3.45 -10.01 12.62
CA GLU A 98 2.61 -9.60 11.50
C GLU A 98 1.14 -9.37 11.90
N LEU A 99 0.80 -9.57 13.18
CA LEU A 99 -0.58 -9.54 13.65
C LEU A 99 -1.28 -8.20 13.35
N PHE A 100 -0.60 -7.07 13.57
CA PHE A 100 -1.13 -5.77 13.18
C PHE A 100 -1.45 -5.71 11.67
N TRP A 101 -0.50 -6.14 10.83
CA TRP A 101 -0.63 -6.05 9.38
C TRP A 101 -1.70 -7.00 8.84
N SER A 102 -1.84 -8.19 9.45
CA SER A 102 -2.91 -9.13 9.07
C SER A 102 -4.28 -8.57 9.39
N LYS A 103 -4.47 -7.96 10.58
CA LYS A 103 -5.71 -7.31 10.97
C LYS A 103 -5.99 -6.04 10.15
N ALA A 104 -4.97 -5.24 9.84
CA ALA A 104 -5.10 -4.10 8.94
C ALA A 104 -5.54 -4.53 7.54
N THR A 105 -5.00 -5.65 7.02
CA THR A 105 -5.44 -6.24 5.75
C THR A 105 -6.92 -6.58 5.73
N LEU A 106 -7.47 -7.10 6.83
CA LEU A 106 -8.92 -7.32 6.93
C LEU A 106 -9.71 -6.01 6.85
N GLY A 107 -9.21 -4.94 7.48
CA GLY A 107 -9.77 -3.60 7.35
C GLY A 107 -9.72 -3.07 5.92
N ASP A 108 -8.60 -3.27 5.22
CA ASP A 108 -8.45 -2.89 3.81
C ASP A 108 -9.48 -3.61 2.92
N ILE A 109 -9.72 -4.91 3.14
CA ILE A 109 -10.76 -5.67 2.42
C ILE A 109 -12.15 -5.07 2.68
N GLU A 110 -12.45 -4.65 3.91
CA GLU A 110 -13.71 -3.98 4.21
C GLU A 110 -13.83 -2.63 3.51
N VAL A 111 -12.74 -1.87 3.34
CA VAL A 111 -12.75 -0.62 2.55
C VAL A 111 -13.13 -0.87 1.10
N LEU A 112 -12.68 -1.98 0.53
CA LEU A 112 -12.94 -2.33 -0.88
C LEU A 112 -14.40 -2.76 -1.14
N ALA A 113 -15.03 -3.46 -0.19
CA ALA A 113 -16.32 -4.13 -0.45
C ALA A 113 -17.30 -4.16 0.75
N GLY A 114 -16.90 -3.64 1.91
CA GLY A 114 -17.70 -3.65 3.12
C GLY A 114 -18.52 -2.37 3.34
N THR A 115 -18.88 -2.14 4.59
CA THR A 115 -19.63 -0.98 5.05
C THR A 115 -18.80 -0.12 5.99
N PRO A 116 -19.13 1.17 6.18
CA PRO A 116 -18.42 2.02 7.15
C PRO A 116 -18.36 1.43 8.57
N CYS A 117 -19.40 0.70 8.98
CA CYS A 117 -19.42 0.04 10.28
C CYS A 117 -18.41 -1.11 10.37
N SER A 118 -18.37 -2.00 9.38
CA SER A 118 -17.42 -3.12 9.35
C SER A 118 -15.98 -2.64 9.25
N ILE A 119 -15.71 -1.57 8.48
CA ILE A 119 -14.39 -0.92 8.37
C ILE A 119 -13.90 -0.44 9.72
N LYS A 120 -14.76 0.31 10.43
CA LYS A 120 -14.42 0.82 11.76
C LYS A 120 -14.05 -0.30 12.72
N ILE A 121 -14.84 -1.38 12.75
CA ILE A 121 -14.60 -2.54 13.64
C ILE A 121 -13.27 -3.21 13.29
N ALA A 122 -13.02 -3.51 12.02
CA ALA A 122 -11.82 -4.18 11.56
C ALA A 122 -10.54 -3.36 11.85
N TYR A 123 -10.55 -2.06 11.57
CA TYR A 123 -9.39 -1.22 11.89
C TYR A 123 -9.20 -0.99 13.39
N GLN A 124 -10.28 -0.93 14.18
CA GLN A 124 -10.14 -0.86 15.63
C GLN A 124 -9.46 -2.13 16.18
N GLU A 125 -9.79 -3.30 15.63
CA GLU A 125 -9.11 -4.54 15.98
C GLU A 125 -7.62 -4.49 15.60
N ALA A 126 -7.27 -4.01 14.41
CA ALA A 126 -5.88 -3.82 14.01
C ALA A 126 -5.13 -2.88 14.97
N ILE A 127 -5.72 -1.72 15.28
CA ILE A 127 -5.11 -0.70 16.15
C ILE A 127 -4.76 -1.24 17.54
N VAL A 128 -5.56 -2.16 18.10
CA VAL A 128 -5.25 -2.83 19.37
C VAL A 128 -3.90 -3.55 19.31
N HIS A 129 -3.54 -4.10 18.15
CA HIS A 129 -2.29 -4.84 17.93
C HIS A 129 -1.14 -3.97 17.40
N SER A 130 -1.32 -2.67 17.25
CA SER A 130 -0.29 -1.77 16.71
C SER A 130 0.90 -1.52 17.65
N ASN A 131 0.81 -1.93 18.92
CA ASN A 131 1.80 -1.63 19.95
C ASN A 131 2.13 -0.13 20.07
N LYS A 132 1.18 0.74 19.69
CA LYS A 132 1.36 2.20 19.62
C LYS A 132 2.42 2.62 18.59
N ASP A 133 2.71 1.78 17.61
CA ASP A 133 3.62 2.11 16.51
C ASP A 133 2.96 3.15 15.60
N TRP A 134 3.40 4.39 15.75
CA TRP A 134 2.88 5.52 14.97
C TRP A 134 3.12 5.33 13.46
N PHE A 135 4.28 4.77 13.08
CA PHE A 135 4.62 4.51 11.68
C PHE A 135 3.68 3.50 11.02
N ALA A 136 3.34 2.43 11.75
CA ALA A 136 2.41 1.42 11.25
C ALA A 136 1.02 2.02 10.99
N LEU A 137 0.51 2.86 11.91
CA LEU A 137 -0.77 3.55 11.75
C LEU A 137 -0.74 4.55 10.59
N ASP A 138 0.33 5.34 10.47
CA ASP A 138 0.51 6.34 9.41
C ASP A 138 0.59 5.68 8.04
N SER A 139 1.29 4.55 7.93
CA SER A 139 1.38 3.78 6.67
C SER A 139 0.03 3.27 6.17
N CYS A 140 -0.84 2.78 7.07
CA CYS A 140 -2.20 2.39 6.70
C CYS A 140 -3.04 3.60 6.30
N ARG A 141 -2.91 4.69 7.04
CA ARG A 141 -3.60 5.95 6.74
C ARG A 141 -3.20 6.52 5.38
N ASP A 142 -1.90 6.51 5.04
CA ASP A 142 -1.39 6.98 3.76
C ASP A 142 -1.95 6.18 2.57
N GLN A 143 -2.12 4.86 2.74
CA GLN A 143 -2.79 4.03 1.75
C GLN A 143 -4.24 4.47 1.52
N LEU A 144 -4.96 4.83 2.59
CA LEU A 144 -6.33 5.34 2.49
C LEU A 144 -6.39 6.73 1.87
N ILE A 145 -5.39 7.59 2.12
CA ILE A 145 -5.27 8.91 1.48
C ILE A 145 -5.09 8.75 -0.03
N LEU A 146 -4.31 7.77 -0.49
CA LEU A 146 -4.20 7.45 -1.91
C LEU A 146 -5.58 7.12 -2.52
N LEU A 147 -6.38 6.27 -1.87
CA LEU A 147 -7.72 5.93 -2.30
C LEU A 147 -8.65 7.16 -2.31
N LYS A 148 -8.54 8.01 -1.28
CA LYS A 148 -9.30 9.27 -1.19
C LYS A 148 -8.97 10.20 -2.36
N ASN A 149 -7.71 10.38 -2.69
CA ASN A 149 -7.24 11.24 -3.76
C ASN A 149 -7.80 10.80 -5.12
N LEU A 150 -7.98 9.49 -5.31
CA LEU A 150 -8.58 8.91 -6.50
C LEU A 150 -10.12 8.83 -6.45
N GLY A 151 -10.75 9.30 -5.38
CA GLY A 151 -12.21 9.32 -5.22
C GLY A 151 -12.83 7.92 -5.08
N PHE A 152 -12.04 6.94 -4.63
CA PHE A 152 -12.52 5.58 -4.45
C PHE A 152 -13.33 5.45 -3.17
N HIS A 153 -14.58 4.95 -3.26
CA HIS A 153 -15.50 4.68 -2.16
C HIS A 153 -15.42 5.70 -1.00
N PRO A 154 -15.79 6.98 -1.22
CA PRO A 154 -15.50 8.08 -0.31
C PRO A 154 -15.91 7.83 1.15
N GLU A 155 -17.13 7.31 1.39
CA GLU A 155 -17.64 7.04 2.74
C GLU A 155 -16.80 5.98 3.46
N ASN A 156 -16.43 4.91 2.77
CA ASN A 156 -15.62 3.83 3.30
C ASN A 156 -14.21 4.33 3.66
N VAL A 157 -13.58 5.04 2.74
CA VAL A 157 -12.23 5.58 2.90
C VAL A 157 -12.18 6.61 4.02
N GLU A 158 -13.15 7.53 4.09
CA GLU A 158 -13.26 8.52 5.17
C GLU A 158 -13.42 7.87 6.55
N MET A 159 -14.22 6.80 6.64
CA MET A 159 -14.37 6.04 7.89
C MET A 159 -13.04 5.43 8.34
N GLY A 160 -12.29 4.86 7.41
CA GLY A 160 -10.96 4.30 7.68
C GLY A 160 -9.99 5.36 8.18
N ILE A 161 -9.86 6.48 7.45
CA ILE A 161 -8.99 7.61 7.82
C ILE A 161 -9.37 8.14 9.21
N ALA A 162 -10.66 8.40 9.47
CA ALA A 162 -11.11 8.90 10.76
C ALA A 162 -10.81 7.93 11.92
N THR A 163 -10.78 6.61 11.63
CA THR A 163 -10.45 5.60 12.64
C THR A 163 -8.98 5.65 13.01
N PHE A 164 -8.08 5.75 12.03
CA PHE A 164 -6.64 5.91 12.28
C PHE A 164 -6.32 7.26 12.91
N ASP A 165 -6.86 8.37 12.40
CA ASP A 165 -6.63 9.72 12.95
C ASP A 165 -6.96 9.78 14.45
N ARG A 166 -8.10 9.18 14.85
CA ARG A 166 -8.49 9.11 16.26
C ARG A 166 -7.52 8.30 17.11
N ALA A 167 -6.93 7.25 16.58
CA ALA A 167 -5.91 6.47 17.27
C ALA A 167 -4.61 7.25 17.39
N MET A 168 -4.16 7.88 16.29
CA MET A 168 -2.92 8.64 16.22
C MET A 168 -2.96 9.90 17.10
N GLN A 169 -4.12 10.56 17.24
CA GLN A 169 -4.30 11.70 18.16
C GLN A 169 -4.02 11.37 19.63
N LYS A 170 -4.14 10.10 20.02
CA LYS A 170 -3.82 9.62 21.37
C LYS A 170 -2.34 9.31 21.57
N LEU A 171 -1.57 9.33 20.49
CA LEU A 171 -0.14 9.08 20.50
C LEU A 171 0.61 10.39 20.31
N ASN A 172 1.72 10.56 21.02
CA ASN A 172 2.62 11.67 20.73
C ASN A 172 3.20 11.44 19.32
N LYS A 173 3.01 12.43 18.43
CA LYS A 173 3.65 12.37 17.11
C LYS A 173 5.16 12.35 17.33
N PRO A 174 5.87 11.36 16.76
CA PRO A 174 7.33 11.37 16.81
C PRO A 174 7.87 12.66 16.17
N ASP A 175 8.94 13.22 16.74
CA ASP A 175 9.64 14.34 16.11
C ASP A 175 10.04 13.99 14.68
N ASP A 176 10.17 15.01 13.80
CA ASP A 176 10.51 14.79 12.38
C ASP A 176 11.83 14.03 12.17
N HIS A 177 12.70 14.02 13.17
CA HIS A 177 13.91 13.20 13.20
C HIS A 177 13.65 11.70 13.26
N TRP A 178 12.45 11.28 13.62
CA TRP A 178 12.04 9.87 13.71
C TRP A 178 11.51 9.31 12.40
N LYS A 179 11.24 10.13 11.40
CA LYS A 179 10.89 9.60 10.07
C LYS A 179 12.05 8.73 9.60
N PRO A 180 11.80 7.44 9.29
CA PRO A 180 12.84 6.60 8.72
C PRO A 180 13.40 7.33 7.51
N LYS A 181 14.71 7.55 7.49
CA LYS A 181 15.39 8.13 6.34
C LYS A 181 15.04 7.28 5.14
N LYS A 182 14.69 7.90 4.00
CA LYS A 182 14.42 7.17 2.77
C LYS A 182 15.63 6.31 2.44
N VAL A 183 15.47 4.99 2.52
CA VAL A 183 16.49 4.05 2.10
C VAL A 183 16.37 3.89 0.59
N PHE A 184 17.28 4.45 -0.15
CA PHE A 184 17.40 4.21 -1.59
C PHE A 184 18.11 2.87 -1.79
N LEU A 185 17.36 1.83 -2.13
CA LEU A 185 17.93 0.58 -2.62
C LEU A 185 18.30 0.76 -4.09
N PHE A 186 19.57 1.03 -4.34
CA PHE A 186 20.09 0.94 -5.70
C PHE A 186 20.25 -0.54 -6.05
N SER A 187 19.34 -1.06 -6.86
CA SER A 187 19.49 -2.40 -7.45
C SER A 187 20.39 -2.42 -8.68
N GLY A 188 21.00 -1.30 -9.03
CA GLY A 188 21.92 -1.16 -10.17
C GLY A 188 23.34 -1.45 -9.77
N HIS A 189 24.08 -2.16 -10.62
CA HIS A 189 25.52 -2.27 -10.52
C HIS A 189 26.14 -0.93 -10.91
N MET A 190 26.56 -0.16 -9.88
CA MET A 190 27.45 0.97 -10.15
C MET A 190 28.86 0.40 -10.33
N MET A 191 29.20 0.07 -11.58
CA MET A 191 30.55 -0.33 -11.96
C MET A 191 31.30 0.93 -12.37
N ASP A 192 32.35 1.27 -11.64
CA ASP A 192 33.26 2.37 -11.99
C ASP A 192 33.99 2.08 -13.33
N ALA A 193 34.28 0.81 -13.56
CA ALA A 193 34.89 0.29 -14.76
C ALA A 193 34.69 -1.23 -14.82
N PRO A 194 34.72 -1.84 -16.01
CA PRO A 194 34.54 -3.30 -16.19
C PRO A 194 35.51 -4.16 -15.37
N ASP A 195 36.65 -3.62 -15.02
CA ASP A 195 37.70 -4.24 -14.23
C ASP A 195 37.59 -3.93 -12.71
N ARG A 196 36.60 -3.13 -12.28
CA ARG A 196 36.37 -2.76 -10.88
C ARG A 196 34.95 -3.07 -10.45
N PRO A 197 34.64 -4.33 -10.18
CA PRO A 197 33.27 -4.75 -9.86
C PRO A 197 32.78 -4.36 -8.47
N ILE A 198 33.58 -3.67 -7.65
CA ILE A 198 33.22 -3.30 -6.29
C ILE A 198 32.61 -1.89 -6.30
N PRO A 199 31.33 -1.73 -5.93
CA PRO A 199 30.73 -0.42 -5.81
C PRO A 199 31.43 0.36 -4.71
N ARG A 200 32.03 1.49 -5.04
CA ARG A 200 32.58 2.42 -4.05
C ARG A 200 31.49 3.40 -3.63
N PHE A 201 30.78 3.09 -2.57
CA PHE A 201 30.08 4.11 -1.80
C PHE A 201 31.08 4.75 -0.83
N PRO A 202 31.35 6.05 -0.91
CA PRO A 202 32.02 6.73 0.18
C PRO A 202 31.16 6.56 1.43
N ALA A 203 31.72 5.95 2.48
CA ALA A 203 31.00 5.67 3.72
C ALA A 203 30.36 6.95 4.34
N GLU A 204 30.92 8.10 4.07
CA GLU A 204 30.44 9.42 4.47
C GLU A 204 29.07 9.81 3.85
N LYS A 205 28.70 9.27 2.70
CA LYS A 205 27.39 9.55 2.06
C LYS A 205 26.27 8.63 2.54
N VAL A 206 26.59 7.56 3.23
CA VAL A 206 25.59 6.62 3.79
C VAL A 206 25.06 7.11 5.14
N SER A 207 25.83 7.93 5.86
CA SER A 207 25.45 8.48 7.18
C SER A 207 24.59 9.74 7.12
N THR A 208 24.44 10.37 5.95
CA THR A 208 23.72 11.65 5.77
C THR A 208 22.48 11.54 4.86
N ALA A 209 22.12 10.34 4.42
CA ALA A 209 20.91 10.10 3.62
C ALA A 209 19.70 9.72 4.49
#